data_0398a918e31ca02b5a004e2f7810c3c8
#
_entry.id   0398a918e31ca02b5a004e2f7810c3c8
#
_cell.length_a   1.000
_cell.length_b   1.000
_cell.length_c   1.000
_cell.angle_alpha   90.00
_cell.angle_beta   90.00
_cell.angle_gamma   90.00
#
_symmetry.space_group_name_H-M   'P 1'
#
loop_
_entity.id
_entity.type
_entity.pdbx_description
1 polymer ?
#
loop_
_entity_poly.entity_id
_entity_poly.type
_entity_poly.pdbx_seq_one_letter_code
_entity_poly.pdbx_strand_id
1 'polypeptide(L)'
;MKWFVSSLLLAASLLIAPVHAAMPAQPSLKVTTLDGKPYDLAAERGHWVIVNFWATWCVPCIKEMPGISEFVKMHPNVHAIGIAYDDTDPSDIRAFLSKHPVDFPVAQVTLDKPLTDFDEPLGLPTTWLIAPDGKVAKHFMGPITPASLSAAIGK
;
A
#
# COMPACT_ATOMS: atom_id res chain seq x y z
N MET A 1 -63.51 28.73 26.89
CA MET A 1 -63.05 27.99 25.70
C MET A 1 -61.54 28.18 25.63
N LYS A 2 -60.74 27.20 26.16
CA LYS A 2 -59.28 27.29 26.28
C LYS A 2 -58.66 26.40 25.20
N TRP A 3 -57.92 26.99 24.26
CA TRP A 3 -57.22 26.29 23.19
C TRP A 3 -55.83 25.94 23.69
N PHE A 4 -55.55 24.65 23.84
CA PHE A 4 -54.19 24.13 24.05
C PHE A 4 -53.51 23.89 22.71
N VAL A 5 -52.51 24.70 22.39
CA VAL A 5 -51.62 24.48 21.26
C VAL A 5 -50.50 23.60 21.74
N SER A 6 -50.54 22.31 21.41
CA SER A 6 -49.43 21.37 21.63
C SER A 6 -48.37 21.54 20.56
N SER A 7 -47.24 22.18 20.90
CA SER A 7 -46.07 22.25 20.04
C SER A 7 -45.31 20.92 20.08
N LEU A 8 -45.38 20.18 18.98
CA LEU A 8 -44.64 18.95 18.76
C LEU A 8 -43.22 19.31 18.30
N LEU A 9 -42.25 19.25 19.20
CA LEU A 9 -40.81 19.40 18.85
C LEU A 9 -40.32 18.12 18.20
N LEU A 10 -40.14 18.14 16.88
CA LEU A 10 -39.51 17.08 16.10
C LEU A 10 -37.99 17.19 16.31
N ALA A 11 -37.42 16.35 17.16
CA ALA A 11 -35.96 16.21 17.29
C ALA A 11 -35.42 15.43 16.09
N ALA A 12 -34.85 16.15 15.12
CA ALA A 12 -34.11 15.53 14.02
C ALA A 12 -32.77 15.03 14.52
N SER A 13 -32.66 13.73 14.78
CA SER A 13 -31.38 13.06 15.07
C SER A 13 -30.53 12.99 13.79
N LEU A 14 -29.51 13.85 13.67
CA LEU A 14 -28.50 13.71 12.63
C LEU A 14 -27.68 12.45 12.92
N LEU A 15 -27.86 11.41 12.13
CA LEU A 15 -26.98 10.26 12.06
C LEU A 15 -25.68 10.68 11.38
N ILE A 16 -24.64 10.96 12.17
CA ILE A 16 -23.29 11.18 11.66
C ILE A 16 -22.72 9.80 11.32
N ALA A 17 -22.78 9.42 10.04
CA ALA A 17 -22.07 8.24 9.55
C ALA A 17 -20.56 8.50 9.63
N PRO A 18 -19.72 7.51 10.04
CA PRO A 18 -18.27 7.65 10.00
C PRO A 18 -17.83 7.83 8.54
N VAL A 19 -17.27 9.00 8.24
CA VAL A 19 -16.60 9.24 6.95
C VAL A 19 -15.28 8.50 7.01
N HIS A 20 -15.18 7.34 6.36
CA HIS A 20 -13.90 6.74 6.06
C HIS A 20 -13.22 7.65 5.05
N ALA A 21 -12.09 8.26 5.45
CA ALA A 21 -11.29 9.05 4.52
C ALA A 21 -10.75 8.11 3.45
N ALA A 22 -11.11 8.36 2.20
CA ALA A 22 -10.54 7.63 1.07
C ALA A 22 -9.04 7.90 0.98
N MET A 23 -8.27 6.92 0.50
CA MET A 23 -6.84 7.06 0.23
C MET A 23 -6.57 8.34 -0.60
N PRO A 24 -5.59 9.19 -0.20
CA PRO A 24 -5.29 10.41 -0.93
C PRO A 24 -4.78 10.13 -2.33
N ALA A 25 -5.10 11.00 -3.28
CA ALA A 25 -4.65 10.87 -4.68
C ALA A 25 -3.12 10.86 -4.81
N GLN A 26 -2.41 11.49 -3.87
CA GLN A 26 -0.96 11.46 -3.73
C GLN A 26 -0.62 10.97 -2.31
N PRO A 27 -0.45 9.67 -2.10
CA PRO A 27 -0.15 9.12 -0.79
C PRO A 27 1.28 9.46 -0.35
N SER A 28 1.46 9.57 0.95
CA SER A 28 2.75 9.66 1.61
C SER A 28 3.13 8.29 2.18
N LEU A 29 4.41 7.94 2.08
CA LEU A 29 4.99 6.75 2.69
C LEU A 29 6.36 7.10 3.24
N LYS A 30 6.47 7.09 4.58
CA LYS A 30 7.75 7.25 5.28
C LYS A 30 7.91 6.08 6.22
N VAL A 31 8.91 5.26 5.95
CA VAL A 31 9.18 4.05 6.72
C VAL A 31 10.68 3.86 6.90
N THR A 32 11.06 3.03 7.87
CA THR A 32 12.42 2.50 7.98
C THR A 32 12.43 1.10 7.40
N THR A 33 13.33 0.86 6.47
CA THR A 33 13.50 -0.45 5.83
C THR A 33 14.14 -1.46 6.79
N LEU A 34 14.05 -2.74 6.48
CA LEU A 34 14.62 -3.82 7.30
C LEU A 34 16.16 -3.75 7.40
N ASP A 35 16.83 -3.06 6.49
CA ASP A 35 18.28 -2.75 6.55
C ASP A 35 18.59 -1.45 7.31
N GLY A 36 17.58 -0.83 7.94
CA GLY A 36 17.73 0.33 8.80
C GLY A 36 17.79 1.69 8.09
N LYS A 37 17.55 1.73 6.78
CA LYS A 37 17.57 2.98 6.01
C LYS A 37 16.20 3.66 6.00
N PRO A 38 16.15 5.00 6.07
CA PRO A 38 14.90 5.72 5.84
C PRO A 38 14.48 5.61 4.38
N TYR A 39 13.19 5.40 4.14
CA TYR A 39 12.57 5.46 2.83
C TYR A 39 11.46 6.52 2.85
N ASP A 40 11.45 7.39 1.86
CA ASP A 40 10.43 8.42 1.67
C ASP A 40 9.94 8.38 0.21
N LEU A 41 8.68 8.03 0.00
CA LEU A 41 8.06 7.97 -1.32
C LEU A 41 8.11 9.34 -2.05
N ALA A 42 8.14 10.45 -1.30
CA ALA A 42 8.25 11.77 -1.90
C ALA A 42 9.62 12.01 -2.56
N ALA A 43 10.67 11.31 -2.13
CA ALA A 43 11.99 11.38 -2.75
C ALA A 43 12.07 10.62 -4.08
N GLU A 44 11.08 9.77 -4.36
CA GLU A 44 10.98 8.97 -5.59
C GLU A 44 10.30 9.70 -6.75
N ARG A 45 9.97 10.98 -6.61
CA ARG A 45 9.36 11.78 -7.69
C ARG A 45 10.21 11.76 -8.96
N GLY A 46 9.56 11.62 -10.11
CA GLY A 46 10.22 11.42 -11.40
C GLY A 46 10.33 9.95 -11.82
N HIS A 47 10.10 9.02 -10.89
CA HIS A 47 10.09 7.58 -11.14
C HIS A 47 8.71 6.99 -10.92
N TRP A 48 8.41 5.91 -11.60
CA TRP A 48 7.32 5.02 -11.24
C TRP A 48 7.69 4.26 -9.97
N VAL A 49 6.77 4.07 -9.05
CA VAL A 49 7.03 3.31 -7.84
C VAL A 49 5.99 2.21 -7.65
N ILE A 50 6.47 0.98 -7.49
CA ILE A 50 5.67 -0.18 -7.13
C ILE A 50 5.69 -0.28 -5.60
N VAL A 51 4.55 -0.05 -4.94
CA VAL A 51 4.37 -0.26 -3.51
C VAL A 51 3.62 -1.58 -3.35
N ASN A 52 4.34 -2.65 -3.02
CA ASN A 52 3.83 -4.02 -3.00
C ASN A 52 3.67 -4.51 -1.55
N PHE A 53 2.44 -4.82 -1.15
CA PHE A 53 2.10 -5.41 0.14
C PHE A 53 2.13 -6.93 0.04
N TRP A 54 2.87 -7.57 0.94
CA TRP A 54 3.11 -9.00 0.94
C TRP A 54 3.31 -9.54 2.36
N ALA A 55 3.37 -10.86 2.54
CA ALA A 55 3.72 -11.50 3.81
C ALA A 55 4.52 -12.78 3.57
N THR A 56 5.25 -13.25 4.58
CA THR A 56 6.09 -14.46 4.52
C THR A 56 5.30 -15.75 4.28
N TRP A 57 4.05 -15.78 4.71
CA TRP A 57 3.11 -16.89 4.54
C TRP A 57 2.27 -16.81 3.25
N CYS A 58 2.39 -15.72 2.50
CA CYS A 58 1.59 -15.49 1.29
C CYS A 58 2.24 -16.13 0.06
N VAL A 59 1.84 -17.32 -0.29
CA VAL A 59 2.38 -18.09 -1.44
C VAL A 59 2.34 -17.32 -2.77
N PRO A 60 1.20 -16.68 -3.18
CA PRO A 60 1.19 -15.90 -4.42
C PRO A 60 2.12 -14.68 -4.38
N CYS A 61 2.31 -14.05 -3.21
CA CYS A 61 3.27 -12.96 -3.04
C CYS A 61 4.70 -13.42 -3.34
N ILE A 62 5.10 -14.54 -2.76
CA ILE A 62 6.45 -15.13 -2.95
C ILE A 62 6.70 -15.42 -4.43
N LYS A 63 5.68 -15.87 -5.14
CA LYS A 63 5.79 -16.20 -6.58
C LYS A 63 5.97 -14.97 -7.47
N GLU A 64 5.40 -13.82 -7.12
CA GLU A 64 5.53 -12.60 -7.93
C GLU A 64 6.81 -11.80 -7.66
N MET A 65 7.40 -11.91 -6.46
CA MET A 65 8.57 -11.10 -6.04
C MET A 65 9.76 -11.17 -7.00
N PRO A 66 10.17 -12.34 -7.56
CA PRO A 66 11.22 -12.41 -8.56
C PRO A 66 10.89 -11.62 -9.83
N GLY A 67 9.63 -11.65 -10.27
CA GLY A 67 9.19 -10.88 -11.44
C GLY A 67 9.21 -9.38 -11.22
N ILE A 68 8.89 -8.90 -10.01
CA ILE A 68 9.03 -7.49 -9.63
C ILE A 68 10.51 -7.09 -9.63
N SER A 69 11.39 -7.93 -9.05
CA SER A 69 12.85 -7.70 -9.03
C SER A 69 13.43 -7.60 -10.43
N GLU A 70 13.08 -8.51 -11.32
CA GLU A 70 13.51 -8.48 -12.71
C GLU A 70 12.97 -7.22 -13.42
N PHE A 71 11.71 -6.87 -13.17
CA PHE A 71 11.09 -5.70 -13.79
C PHE A 71 11.81 -4.40 -13.45
N VAL A 72 12.14 -4.17 -12.17
CA VAL A 72 12.86 -2.95 -11.76
C VAL A 72 14.29 -2.91 -12.30
N LYS A 73 14.97 -4.05 -12.39
CA LYS A 73 16.30 -4.14 -13.04
C LYS A 73 16.28 -3.73 -14.50
N MET A 74 15.23 -4.13 -15.22
CA MET A 74 15.10 -3.86 -16.66
C MET A 74 14.56 -2.45 -16.96
N HIS A 75 14.00 -1.77 -15.97
CA HIS A 75 13.36 -0.46 -16.13
C HIS A 75 13.92 0.55 -15.14
N PRO A 76 15.05 1.23 -15.45
CA PRO A 76 15.72 2.16 -14.52
C PRO A 76 14.86 3.32 -14.02
N ASN A 77 13.77 3.62 -14.70
CA ASN A 77 12.77 4.62 -14.29
C ASN A 77 11.65 4.05 -13.40
N VAL A 78 11.77 2.79 -13.00
CA VAL A 78 10.80 2.12 -12.11
C VAL A 78 11.51 1.66 -10.86
N HIS A 79 11.05 2.10 -9.72
CA HIS A 79 11.51 1.67 -8.41
C HIS A 79 10.43 0.81 -7.74
N ALA A 80 10.78 0.09 -6.70
CA ALA A 80 9.83 -0.67 -5.90
C ALA A 80 10.17 -0.57 -4.42
N ILE A 81 9.17 -0.77 -3.58
CA ILE A 81 9.30 -1.06 -2.15
C ILE A 81 8.34 -2.19 -1.79
N GLY A 82 8.85 -3.21 -1.09
CA GLY A 82 8.03 -4.24 -0.49
C GLY A 82 7.60 -3.83 0.91
N ILE A 83 6.31 -3.88 1.18
CA ILE A 83 5.75 -3.66 2.52
C ILE A 83 5.36 -5.03 3.07
N ALA A 84 6.19 -5.56 3.96
CA ALA A 84 5.86 -6.79 4.69
C ALA A 84 4.74 -6.48 5.68
N TYR A 85 3.51 -6.84 5.32
CA TYR A 85 2.30 -6.72 6.13
C TYR A 85 2.16 -8.00 6.97
N ASP A 86 2.99 -8.09 8.00
CA ASP A 86 3.25 -9.33 8.74
C ASP A 86 3.66 -8.99 10.18
N ASP A 87 3.02 -9.59 11.17
CA ASP A 87 3.31 -9.38 12.60
C ASP A 87 4.46 -10.26 13.12
N THR A 88 5.14 -10.96 12.21
CA THR A 88 6.34 -11.76 12.51
C THR A 88 7.50 -10.86 12.98
N ASP A 89 8.45 -11.44 13.72
CA ASP A 89 9.66 -10.71 14.12
C ASP A 89 10.46 -10.23 12.88
N PRO A 90 10.97 -8.99 12.87
CA PRO A 90 11.76 -8.47 11.75
C PRO A 90 12.97 -9.35 11.39
N SER A 91 13.53 -10.09 12.35
CA SER A 91 14.64 -11.02 12.09
C SER A 91 14.20 -12.22 11.25
N ASP A 92 12.96 -12.69 11.42
CA ASP A 92 12.41 -13.81 10.65
C ASP A 92 12.10 -13.38 9.22
N ILE A 93 11.62 -12.15 9.03
CA ILE A 93 11.45 -11.58 7.68
C ILE A 93 12.81 -11.46 6.97
N ARG A 94 13.85 -10.98 7.65
CA ARG A 94 15.23 -10.94 7.09
C ARG A 94 15.75 -12.34 6.75
N ALA A 95 15.53 -13.32 7.63
CA ALA A 95 15.91 -14.71 7.37
C ALA A 95 15.13 -15.30 6.19
N PHE A 96 13.86 -14.94 6.03
CA PHE A 96 13.06 -15.30 4.85
C PHE A 96 13.65 -14.68 3.57
N LEU A 97 13.92 -13.37 3.57
CA LEU A 97 14.48 -12.65 2.41
C LEU A 97 15.88 -13.14 2.03
N SER A 98 16.66 -13.70 2.97
CA SER A 98 17.95 -14.34 2.63
C SER A 98 17.79 -15.57 1.74
N LYS A 99 16.64 -16.25 1.82
CA LYS A 99 16.27 -17.41 0.99
C LYS A 99 15.46 -17.02 -0.25
N HIS A 100 14.81 -15.87 -0.21
CA HIS A 100 13.97 -15.30 -1.27
C HIS A 100 14.42 -13.85 -1.57
N PRO A 101 15.64 -13.68 -2.14
CA PRO A 101 16.21 -12.34 -2.33
C PRO A 101 15.40 -11.52 -3.32
N VAL A 102 15.31 -10.22 -3.03
CA VAL A 102 14.66 -9.21 -3.88
C VAL A 102 15.63 -8.05 -4.13
N ASP A 103 15.43 -7.33 -5.24
CA ASP A 103 16.29 -6.22 -5.67
C ASP A 103 15.63 -4.85 -5.40
N PHE A 104 14.86 -4.78 -4.33
CA PHE A 104 14.20 -3.56 -3.88
C PHE A 104 14.15 -3.53 -2.34
N PRO A 105 14.09 -2.33 -1.72
CA PRO A 105 13.98 -2.20 -0.27
C PRO A 105 12.70 -2.83 0.27
N VAL A 106 12.78 -3.36 1.48
CA VAL A 106 11.64 -3.92 2.19
C VAL A 106 11.51 -3.23 3.55
N ALA A 107 10.30 -2.79 3.88
CA ALA A 107 9.93 -2.32 5.20
C ALA A 107 8.84 -3.23 5.79
N GLN A 108 8.76 -3.29 7.11
CA GLN A 108 7.67 -3.97 7.80
C GLN A 108 6.63 -2.96 8.28
N VAL A 109 5.38 -3.35 8.14
CA VAL A 109 4.22 -2.65 8.71
C VAL A 109 3.39 -3.68 9.45
N THR A 110 3.07 -3.40 10.70
CA THR A 110 2.27 -4.27 11.57
C THR A 110 0.83 -3.79 11.65
N LEU A 111 -0.09 -4.66 12.07
CA LEU A 111 -1.51 -4.34 12.17
C LEU A 111 -1.80 -3.22 13.18
N ASP A 112 -0.97 -3.08 14.23
CA ASP A 112 -1.08 -2.03 15.25
C ASP A 112 -0.52 -0.67 14.79
N LYS A 113 0.25 -0.64 13.68
CA LYS A 113 0.86 0.56 13.10
C LYS A 113 0.70 0.59 11.58
N PRO A 114 -0.54 0.66 11.09
CA PRO A 114 -0.80 0.69 9.65
C PRO A 114 -0.30 2.00 9.03
N LEU A 115 -0.10 1.96 7.71
CA LEU A 115 0.19 3.17 6.94
C LEU A 115 -1.08 4.04 6.87
N THR A 116 -0.93 5.35 7.13
CA THR A 116 -2.07 6.26 7.19
C THR A 116 -2.67 6.63 5.83
N ASP A 117 -1.82 6.65 4.79
CA ASP A 117 -2.19 7.10 3.45
C ASP A 117 -2.43 5.95 2.47
N PHE A 118 -2.32 4.71 2.93
CA PHE A 118 -2.64 3.52 2.14
C PHE A 118 -3.79 2.78 2.79
N ASP A 119 -4.77 2.42 1.98
CA ASP A 119 -5.87 1.57 2.47
C ASP A 119 -5.31 0.23 2.96
N GLU A 120 -5.88 -0.26 4.04
CA GLU A 120 -5.56 -1.58 4.56
C GLU A 120 -5.85 -2.64 3.48
N PRO A 121 -4.88 -3.52 3.14
CA PRO A 121 -5.09 -4.51 2.10
C PRO A 121 -6.16 -5.52 2.52
N LEU A 122 -7.22 -5.64 1.70
CA LEU A 122 -8.29 -6.65 1.87
C LEU A 122 -7.80 -8.08 1.61
N GLY A 123 -6.62 -8.22 1.04
CA GLY A 123 -5.95 -9.49 0.75
C GLY A 123 -4.57 -9.26 0.17
N LEU A 124 -3.74 -10.31 0.19
CA LEU A 124 -2.36 -10.27 -0.32
C LEU A 124 -2.18 -11.20 -1.53
N PRO A 125 -1.32 -10.81 -2.49
CA PRO A 125 -0.65 -9.52 -2.58
C PRO A 125 -1.60 -8.39 -2.98
N THR A 126 -1.26 -7.17 -2.58
CA THR A 126 -1.91 -5.94 -3.02
C THR A 126 -0.84 -4.95 -3.42
N THR A 127 -1.00 -4.28 -4.57
CA THR A 127 0.03 -3.38 -5.11
C THR A 127 -0.56 -2.06 -5.57
N TRP A 128 0.03 -0.96 -5.11
CA TRP A 128 -0.22 0.37 -5.67
C TRP A 128 0.92 0.75 -6.59
N LEU A 129 0.57 1.16 -7.81
CA LEU A 129 1.49 1.74 -8.77
C LEU A 129 1.38 3.26 -8.68
N ILE A 130 2.48 3.90 -8.31
CA ILE A 130 2.57 5.35 -8.16
C ILE A 130 3.26 5.93 -9.39
N ALA A 131 2.62 6.91 -10.01
CA ALA A 131 3.16 7.62 -11.16
C ALA A 131 4.30 8.59 -10.78
N PRO A 132 5.12 9.05 -11.73
CA PRO A 132 6.22 9.98 -11.48
C PRO A 132 5.80 11.31 -10.80
N ASP A 133 4.56 11.75 -10.98
CA ASP A 133 4.00 12.91 -10.30
C ASP A 133 3.55 12.60 -8.85
N GLY A 134 3.68 11.34 -8.43
CA GLY A 134 3.33 10.83 -7.11
C GLY A 134 1.88 10.46 -6.92
N LYS A 135 1.07 10.50 -7.95
CA LYS A 135 -0.31 10.06 -7.85
C LYS A 135 -0.43 8.55 -7.99
N VAL A 136 -1.46 8.00 -7.38
CA VAL A 136 -1.84 6.61 -7.62
C VAL A 136 -2.33 6.47 -9.07
N ALA A 137 -1.57 5.72 -9.86
CA ALA A 137 -1.93 5.43 -11.25
C ALA A 137 -2.80 4.19 -11.34
N LYS A 138 -2.53 3.18 -10.51
CA LYS A 138 -3.27 1.91 -10.50
C LYS A 138 -3.16 1.20 -9.16
N HIS A 139 -4.23 0.50 -8.81
CA HIS A 139 -4.30 -0.42 -7.68
C HIS A 139 -4.58 -1.83 -8.23
N PHE A 140 -3.76 -2.80 -7.83
CA PHE A 140 -3.92 -4.21 -8.17
C PHE A 140 -4.27 -4.98 -6.90
N MET A 141 -5.33 -5.75 -6.95
CA MET A 141 -5.67 -6.76 -5.95
C MET A 141 -5.35 -8.14 -6.53
N GLY A 142 -4.47 -8.88 -5.85
CA GLY A 142 -3.93 -10.15 -6.33
C GLY A 142 -2.60 -10.00 -7.07
N PRO A 143 -2.03 -11.13 -7.55
CA PRO A 143 -0.69 -11.19 -8.14
C PRO A 143 -0.53 -10.31 -9.38
N ILE A 144 0.62 -9.65 -9.47
CA ILE A 144 1.05 -8.87 -10.63
C ILE A 144 2.11 -9.61 -11.44
N THR A 145 2.26 -9.22 -12.70
CA THR A 145 3.26 -9.77 -13.61
C THR A 145 4.02 -8.62 -14.31
N PRO A 146 5.23 -8.86 -14.84
CA PRO A 146 5.92 -7.89 -15.68
C PRO A 146 5.04 -7.35 -16.82
N ALA A 147 4.22 -8.20 -17.43
CA ALA A 147 3.30 -7.78 -18.50
C ALA A 147 2.20 -6.83 -17.99
N SER A 148 1.63 -7.10 -16.79
CA SER A 148 0.62 -6.22 -16.20
C SER A 148 1.21 -4.87 -15.77
N LEU A 149 2.45 -4.86 -15.30
CA LEU A 149 3.19 -3.64 -14.98
C LEU A 149 3.51 -2.84 -16.24
N SER A 150 4.06 -3.47 -17.28
CA SER A 150 4.32 -2.82 -18.58
C SER A 150 3.07 -2.15 -19.15
N ALA A 151 1.95 -2.87 -19.17
CA ALA A 151 0.67 -2.33 -19.63
C ALA A 151 0.21 -1.11 -18.80
N ALA A 152 0.48 -1.11 -17.49
CA ALA A 152 0.07 -0.02 -16.60
C ALA A 152 0.95 1.24 -16.73
N ILE A 153 2.24 1.11 -17.07
CA ILE A 153 3.14 2.24 -17.29
C ILE A 153 3.16 2.75 -18.75
N GLY A 154 2.35 2.13 -19.62
CA GLY A 154 2.22 2.57 -21.02
C GLY A 154 3.40 2.20 -21.91
N LYS A 155 4.04 1.06 -21.66
CA LYS A 155 5.17 0.52 -22.45
C LYS A 155 4.89 -0.87 -22.94
#